data_065b5001583f0fa9ee31d86d1dab0da5
#
_entry.id   065b5001583f0fa9ee31d86d1dab0da5
#
_cell.length_a   1.000
_cell.length_b   1.000
_cell.length_c   1.000
_cell.angle_alpha   90.00
_cell.angle_beta   90.00
_cell.angle_gamma   90.00
#
_symmetry.space_group_name_H-M   'P 1'
#
loop_
_entity.id
_entity.type
_entity.pdbx_description
1 polymer ?
#
loop_
_entity_poly.entity_id
_entity_poly.type
_entity_poly.pdbx_seq_one_letter_code
_entity_poly.pdbx_strand_id
1 'polypeptide(L)'
;RPAQGAYKDFKVGGAADHCCMRVEEMYFIEAEATAQAGDVQGGIRLLNEFMTKYRMMDGAVYDCSAQSTLKSFVNELMLQKRIEFWGEGIVMFDMKRLDMSSKRGYVGTNAPASYRLNVDGRAPYWNFVISRGETQNNTAIAKQNNPDPSGLVEPWKG
;
A
#
# COMPACT_ATOMS: atom_id res chain seq x y z
N ARG A 1 25.23 -1.13 -1.89
CA ARG A 1 24.12 -2.02 -2.27
C ARG A 1 24.53 -3.46 -2.02
N PRO A 2 23.66 -4.34 -1.52
CA PRO A 2 23.95 -5.75 -1.45
C PRO A 2 24.20 -6.30 -2.86
N ALA A 3 24.87 -7.45 -2.92
CA ALA A 3 25.11 -8.16 -4.18
C ALA A 3 23.81 -8.33 -4.96
N GLN A 4 23.92 -8.44 -6.28
CA GLN A 4 22.79 -8.50 -7.19
C GLN A 4 21.75 -9.53 -6.73
N GLY A 5 20.50 -9.11 -6.57
CA GLY A 5 19.39 -9.95 -6.13
C GLY A 5 19.25 -10.13 -4.60
N ALA A 6 20.17 -9.60 -3.81
CA ALA A 6 20.05 -9.63 -2.36
C ALA A 6 19.34 -8.36 -1.85
N TYR A 7 18.36 -8.54 -0.99
CA TYR A 7 17.80 -7.44 -0.23
C TYR A 7 18.81 -6.96 0.80
N LYS A 8 18.87 -5.67 0.99
CA LYS A 8 19.57 -5.12 2.13
C LYS A 8 18.89 -5.67 3.37
N ASP A 9 19.66 -6.35 4.20
CA ASP A 9 19.15 -6.79 5.50
C ASP A 9 18.67 -5.55 6.26
N PHE A 10 17.38 -5.35 6.24
CA PHE A 10 16.78 -4.52 7.25
C PHE A 10 16.89 -5.30 8.53
N LYS A 11 17.80 -4.94 9.39
CA LYS A 11 17.81 -5.40 10.78
C LYS A 11 16.60 -4.83 11.51
N VAL A 12 15.42 -5.15 10.97
CA VAL A 12 14.14 -4.90 11.61
C VAL A 12 13.93 -6.05 12.57
N GLY A 13 14.43 -6.01 13.72
CA GLY A 13 14.20 -7.05 14.68
C GLY A 13 15.37 -7.40 15.59
N GLY A 14 16.52 -6.78 15.34
CA GLY A 14 17.65 -6.87 16.26
C GLY A 14 17.98 -5.53 16.90
N ALA A 15 17.25 -4.48 16.55
CA ALA A 15 17.40 -3.17 17.18
C ALA A 15 16.61 -3.12 18.48
N ALA A 16 17.16 -2.46 19.48
CA ALA A 16 16.48 -2.22 20.75
C ALA A 16 15.21 -1.37 20.58
N ASP A 17 15.11 -0.60 19.48
CA ASP A 17 14.03 0.32 19.22
C ASP A 17 13.26 -0.07 17.93
N HIS A 18 11.94 -0.12 18.01
CA HIS A 18 11.04 -0.26 16.89
C HIS A 18 10.43 1.09 16.53
N CYS A 19 10.59 1.51 15.28
CA CYS A 19 9.91 2.69 14.76
C CYS A 19 8.43 2.34 14.51
N CYS A 20 7.55 2.77 15.43
CA CYS A 20 6.12 2.55 15.31
C CYS A 20 5.42 3.56 14.41
N MET A 21 5.98 4.76 14.29
CA MET A 21 5.47 5.85 13.45
C MET A 21 6.65 6.67 12.91
N ARG A 22 6.56 7.07 11.67
CA ARG A 22 7.55 7.94 11.03
C ARG A 22 6.94 9.27 10.64
N VAL A 23 7.70 10.34 10.79
CA VAL A 23 7.26 11.70 10.44
C VAL A 23 6.91 11.83 8.96
N GLU A 24 7.54 11.03 8.11
CA GLU A 24 7.25 10.97 6.68
C GLU A 24 5.77 10.67 6.40
N GLU A 25 5.15 9.84 7.23
CA GLU A 25 3.72 9.55 7.08
C GLU A 25 2.87 10.81 7.24
N MET A 26 3.26 11.73 8.12
CA MET A 26 2.54 12.99 8.31
C MET A 26 2.55 13.87 7.06
N TYR A 27 3.66 13.93 6.33
CA TYR A 27 3.73 14.66 5.06
C TYR A 27 2.79 14.08 4.00
N PHE A 28 2.71 12.74 3.90
CA PHE A 28 1.77 12.09 2.98
C PHE A 28 0.32 12.31 3.39
N ILE A 29 0.01 12.25 4.70
CA ILE A 29 -1.33 12.52 5.24
C ILE A 29 -1.73 13.97 4.95
N GLU A 30 -0.85 14.94 5.19
CA GLU A 30 -1.11 16.36 4.95
C GLU A 30 -1.41 16.61 3.47
N ALA A 31 -0.58 16.08 2.56
CA ALA A 31 -0.78 16.24 1.12
C ALA A 31 -2.10 15.60 0.66
N GLU A 32 -2.42 14.40 1.13
CA GLU A 32 -3.66 13.73 0.79
C GLU A 32 -4.88 14.47 1.35
N ALA A 33 -4.85 14.84 2.63
CA ALA A 33 -5.96 15.53 3.29
C ALA A 33 -6.26 16.88 2.63
N THR A 34 -5.22 17.64 2.25
CA THR A 34 -5.36 18.90 1.51
C THR A 34 -6.09 18.69 0.19
N ALA A 35 -5.68 17.67 -0.58
CA ALA A 35 -6.32 17.35 -1.84
C ALA A 35 -7.76 16.86 -1.66
N GLN A 36 -8.03 16.02 -0.66
CA GLN A 36 -9.37 15.51 -0.33
C GLN A 36 -10.31 16.63 0.15
N ALA A 37 -9.77 17.67 0.80
CA ALA A 37 -10.51 18.87 1.19
C ALA A 37 -10.87 19.79 0.01
N GLY A 38 -10.44 19.45 -1.23
CA GLY A 38 -10.76 20.18 -2.44
C GLY A 38 -9.60 20.96 -3.05
N ASP A 39 -8.46 21.08 -2.36
CA ASP A 39 -7.26 21.74 -2.88
C ASP A 39 -6.25 20.72 -3.45
N VAL A 40 -6.56 20.16 -4.61
CA VAL A 40 -5.69 19.20 -5.29
C VAL A 40 -4.33 19.81 -5.62
N GLN A 41 -4.29 21.08 -6.01
CA GLN A 41 -3.05 21.78 -6.33
C GLN A 41 -2.18 22.00 -5.08
N GLY A 42 -2.81 22.26 -3.94
CA GLY A 42 -2.14 22.30 -2.64
C GLY A 42 -1.52 20.96 -2.26
N GLY A 43 -2.26 19.88 -2.43
CA GLY A 43 -1.74 18.53 -2.20
C GLY A 43 -0.54 18.19 -3.09
N ILE A 44 -0.62 18.51 -4.39
CA ILE A 44 0.49 18.35 -5.35
C ILE A 44 1.72 19.13 -4.89
N ARG A 45 1.54 20.38 -4.50
CA ARG A 45 2.65 21.23 -4.03
C ARG A 45 3.33 20.63 -2.80
N LEU A 46 2.56 20.19 -1.81
CA LEU A 46 3.08 19.57 -0.59
C LEU A 46 3.87 18.29 -0.88
N LEU A 47 3.37 17.43 -1.75
CA LEU A 47 4.06 16.21 -2.15
C LEU A 47 5.36 16.53 -2.91
N ASN A 48 5.32 17.47 -3.85
CA ASN A 48 6.49 17.91 -4.62
C ASN A 48 7.58 18.46 -3.71
N GLU A 49 7.22 19.31 -2.73
CA GLU A 49 8.15 19.87 -1.76
C GLU A 49 8.81 18.79 -0.90
N PHE A 50 8.02 17.87 -0.34
CA PHE A 50 8.53 16.76 0.46
C PHE A 50 9.48 15.88 -0.35
N MET A 51 9.06 15.42 -1.50
CA MET A 51 9.84 14.52 -2.35
C MET A 51 11.12 15.18 -2.82
N THR A 52 11.05 16.41 -3.32
CA THR A 52 12.22 17.16 -3.80
C THR A 52 13.24 17.37 -2.68
N LYS A 53 12.77 17.76 -1.49
CA LYS A 53 13.66 18.09 -0.38
C LYS A 53 14.32 16.87 0.26
N TYR A 54 13.60 15.77 0.36
CA TYR A 54 14.03 14.65 1.20
C TYR A 54 14.30 13.34 0.44
N ARG A 55 13.89 13.22 -0.82
CA ARG A 55 13.99 11.95 -1.56
C ARG A 55 14.75 12.07 -2.88
N MET A 56 14.80 13.26 -3.45
CA MET A 56 15.60 13.48 -4.65
C MET A 56 17.07 13.73 -4.30
N MET A 57 17.97 13.33 -5.19
CA MET A 57 19.42 13.48 -5.03
C MET A 57 19.95 14.45 -6.10
N ASP A 58 21.11 15.02 -5.81
CA ASP A 58 21.90 15.78 -6.78
C ASP A 58 21.15 16.96 -7.45
N GLY A 59 20.26 17.62 -6.71
CA GLY A 59 19.51 18.77 -7.20
C GLY A 59 18.36 18.42 -8.15
N ALA A 60 18.04 17.13 -8.29
CA ALA A 60 16.85 16.71 -9.03
C ALA A 60 15.57 17.21 -8.35
N VAL A 61 14.55 17.49 -9.15
CA VAL A 61 13.25 17.97 -8.70
C VAL A 61 12.20 16.90 -8.98
N TYR A 62 11.40 16.59 -7.98
CA TYR A 62 10.21 15.77 -8.16
C TYR A 62 9.03 16.66 -8.56
N ASP A 63 8.29 16.25 -9.58
CA ASP A 63 7.12 16.96 -10.05
C ASP A 63 6.00 16.01 -10.48
N CYS A 64 4.89 16.05 -9.76
CA CYS A 64 3.67 15.34 -10.08
C CYS A 64 2.52 16.25 -10.58
N SER A 65 2.83 17.45 -11.06
CA SER A 65 1.83 18.45 -11.52
C SER A 65 0.92 17.93 -12.64
N ALA A 66 1.37 16.94 -13.41
CA ALA A 66 0.54 16.28 -14.43
C ALA A 66 -0.66 15.53 -13.82
N GLN A 67 -0.63 15.22 -12.51
CA GLN A 67 -1.69 14.51 -11.79
C GLN A 67 -2.77 15.48 -11.28
N SER A 68 -3.39 16.22 -12.17
CA SER A 68 -4.25 17.36 -11.87
C SER A 68 -5.65 17.04 -11.32
N THR A 69 -6.08 15.78 -11.35
CA THR A 69 -7.34 15.34 -10.75
C THR A 69 -7.10 14.69 -9.38
N LEU A 70 -8.09 14.76 -8.48
CA LEU A 70 -8.00 14.11 -7.18
C LEU A 70 -7.62 12.63 -7.32
N LYS A 71 -8.28 11.91 -8.22
CA LYS A 71 -8.03 10.49 -8.44
C LYS A 71 -6.60 10.20 -8.93
N SER A 72 -6.12 10.97 -9.91
CA SER A 72 -4.76 10.78 -10.44
C SER A 72 -3.70 11.15 -9.40
N PHE A 73 -3.93 12.24 -8.65
CA PHE A 73 -3.04 12.65 -7.57
C PHE A 73 -2.98 11.61 -6.44
N VAL A 74 -4.12 11.11 -5.98
CA VAL A 74 -4.15 10.06 -4.92
C VAL A 74 -3.45 8.79 -5.40
N ASN A 75 -3.59 8.40 -6.67
CA ASN A 75 -2.86 7.26 -7.21
C ASN A 75 -1.34 7.48 -7.20
N GLU A 76 -0.87 8.66 -7.58
CA GLU A 76 0.55 9.03 -7.53
C GLU A 76 1.06 9.06 -6.09
N LEU A 77 0.35 9.71 -5.19
CA LEU A 77 0.67 9.75 -3.76
C LEU A 77 0.78 8.33 -3.19
N MET A 78 -0.14 7.44 -3.53
CA MET A 78 -0.11 6.05 -3.10
C MET A 78 1.05 5.27 -3.71
N LEU A 79 1.48 5.59 -4.94
CA LEU A 79 2.69 5.02 -5.53
C LEU A 79 3.91 5.40 -4.71
N GLN A 80 4.07 6.69 -4.40
CA GLN A 80 5.19 7.18 -3.59
C GLN A 80 5.15 6.62 -2.16
N LYS A 81 3.96 6.55 -1.55
CA LYS A 81 3.76 5.97 -0.22
C LYS A 81 4.15 4.48 -0.17
N ARG A 82 3.85 3.71 -1.22
CA ARG A 82 4.24 2.29 -1.33
C ARG A 82 5.76 2.11 -1.45
N ILE A 83 6.44 3.05 -2.07
CA ILE A 83 7.91 3.05 -2.15
C ILE A 83 8.51 3.42 -0.81
N GLU A 84 8.00 4.48 -0.19
CA GLU A 84 8.51 5.03 1.08
C GLU A 84 8.37 4.03 2.24
N PHE A 85 7.20 3.40 2.36
CA PHE A 85 6.86 2.51 3.47
C PHE A 85 6.89 1.03 3.07
N TRP A 86 7.76 0.69 2.13
CA TRP A 86 7.90 -0.69 1.68
C TRP A 86 8.31 -1.61 2.86
N GLY A 87 7.51 -2.65 3.08
CA GLY A 87 7.75 -3.63 4.15
C GLY A 87 7.25 -3.21 5.55
N GLU A 88 6.70 -2.00 5.72
CA GLU A 88 6.21 -1.52 7.02
C GLU A 88 4.72 -1.88 7.29
N GLY A 89 4.01 -2.40 6.30
CA GLY A 89 2.64 -2.91 6.46
C GLY A 89 1.53 -1.86 6.41
N ILE A 90 1.82 -0.58 6.55
CA ILE A 90 0.81 0.48 6.66
C ILE A 90 0.03 0.73 5.38
N VAL A 91 0.63 0.54 4.23
CA VAL A 91 0.03 0.80 2.91
C VAL A 91 -1.22 -0.06 2.65
N MET A 92 -1.32 -1.24 3.24
CA MET A 92 -2.50 -2.09 3.12
C MET A 92 -3.78 -1.42 3.66
N PHE A 93 -3.67 -0.64 4.74
CA PHE A 93 -4.81 0.09 5.30
C PHE A 93 -5.29 1.19 4.34
N ASP A 94 -4.36 1.89 3.71
CA ASP A 94 -4.67 2.89 2.70
C ASP A 94 -5.34 2.28 1.47
N MET A 95 -4.82 1.19 0.96
CA MET A 95 -5.43 0.47 -0.17
C MET A 95 -6.86 0.03 0.15
N LYS A 96 -7.12 -0.40 1.40
CA LYS A 96 -8.47 -0.78 1.84
C LYS A 96 -9.43 0.41 1.92
N ARG A 97 -9.01 1.53 2.54
CA ARG A 97 -9.89 2.70 2.70
C ARG A 97 -10.17 3.43 1.38
N LEU A 98 -9.22 3.37 0.44
CA LEU A 98 -9.33 4.00 -0.88
C LEU A 98 -9.95 3.08 -1.94
N ASP A 99 -10.39 1.89 -1.56
CA ASP A 99 -10.96 0.88 -2.46
C ASP A 99 -10.08 0.60 -3.70
N MET A 100 -8.76 0.52 -3.48
CA MET A 100 -7.78 0.39 -4.55
C MET A 100 -7.75 -1.02 -5.13
N SER A 101 -7.59 -1.08 -6.44
CA SER A 101 -7.40 -2.34 -7.17
C SER A 101 -6.03 -2.97 -6.90
N SER A 102 -5.98 -4.30 -6.94
CA SER A 102 -4.74 -5.07 -6.90
C SER A 102 -4.58 -5.88 -8.18
N LYS A 103 -3.53 -5.63 -8.94
CA LYS A 103 -3.25 -6.32 -10.21
C LYS A 103 -1.87 -6.97 -10.13
N ARG A 104 -1.83 -8.26 -9.89
CA ARG A 104 -0.59 -9.06 -9.80
C ARG A 104 -0.39 -10.02 -10.96
N GLY A 105 -1.45 -10.29 -11.73
CA GLY A 105 -1.41 -11.12 -12.94
C GLY A 105 -1.32 -10.24 -14.19
N TYR A 106 -0.15 -10.22 -14.82
CA TYR A 106 0.13 -9.55 -16.09
C TYR A 106 1.33 -10.20 -16.79
N VAL A 107 1.49 -9.94 -18.07
CA VAL A 107 2.64 -10.46 -18.84
C VAL A 107 3.95 -9.92 -18.26
N GLY A 108 4.89 -10.81 -17.94
CA GLY A 108 6.18 -10.44 -17.33
C GLY A 108 6.16 -10.30 -15.81
N THR A 109 5.04 -10.58 -15.14
CA THR A 109 5.00 -10.60 -13.67
C THR A 109 5.95 -11.66 -13.09
N ASN A 110 6.62 -11.31 -12.00
CA ASN A 110 7.42 -12.25 -11.21
C ASN A 110 6.63 -12.92 -10.07
N ALA A 111 5.33 -12.62 -9.94
CA ALA A 111 4.50 -13.25 -8.93
C ALA A 111 4.32 -14.75 -9.21
N PRO A 112 4.41 -15.63 -8.18
CA PRO A 112 4.07 -17.04 -8.34
C PRO A 112 2.64 -17.23 -8.87
N ALA A 113 2.39 -18.27 -9.66
CA ALA A 113 1.13 -18.45 -10.38
C ALA A 113 -0.11 -18.36 -9.46
N SER A 114 -0.06 -18.98 -8.29
CA SER A 114 -1.14 -18.96 -7.29
C SER A 114 -1.44 -17.57 -6.69
N TYR A 115 -0.51 -16.62 -6.82
CA TYR A 115 -0.64 -15.26 -6.29
C TYR A 115 -0.86 -14.19 -7.36
N ARG A 116 -1.09 -14.60 -8.62
CA ARG A 116 -1.39 -13.69 -9.73
C ARG A 116 -2.85 -13.25 -9.70
N LEU A 117 -3.28 -12.72 -8.58
CA LEU A 117 -4.66 -12.32 -8.35
C LEU A 117 -4.89 -10.90 -8.88
N ASN A 118 -5.95 -10.73 -9.67
CA ASN A 118 -6.40 -9.44 -10.18
C ASN A 118 -7.78 -9.13 -9.60
N VAL A 119 -7.85 -8.03 -8.86
CA VAL A 119 -9.07 -7.56 -8.22
C VAL A 119 -9.28 -6.10 -8.54
N ASP A 120 -10.48 -5.73 -8.92
CA ASP A 120 -10.91 -4.35 -9.06
C ASP A 120 -11.54 -3.91 -7.74
N GLY A 121 -11.00 -2.82 -7.18
CA GLY A 121 -11.38 -2.34 -5.86
C GLY A 121 -10.83 -3.22 -4.73
N ARG A 122 -11.48 -3.13 -3.57
CA ARG A 122 -11.05 -3.78 -2.34
C ARG A 122 -11.09 -5.30 -2.45
N ALA A 123 -9.94 -5.93 -2.29
CA ALA A 123 -9.85 -7.37 -2.38
C ALA A 123 -10.58 -8.06 -1.21
N PRO A 124 -11.37 -9.12 -1.46
CA PRO A 124 -12.12 -9.82 -0.42
C PRO A 124 -11.19 -10.45 0.64
N TYR A 125 -9.99 -10.88 0.25
CA TYR A 125 -8.99 -11.47 1.15
C TYR A 125 -8.22 -10.44 2.00
N TRP A 126 -8.52 -9.16 1.89
CA TRP A 126 -7.95 -8.13 2.78
C TRP A 126 -8.67 -8.03 4.13
N ASN A 127 -9.79 -8.71 4.30
CA ASN A 127 -10.42 -8.89 5.59
C ASN A 127 -10.00 -10.22 6.18
N PHE A 128 -9.43 -10.17 7.38
CA PHE A 128 -9.10 -11.40 8.10
C PHE A 128 -10.37 -12.13 8.50
N VAL A 129 -10.33 -13.44 8.37
CA VAL A 129 -11.34 -14.36 8.89
C VAL A 129 -10.83 -14.95 10.21
N ILE A 130 -11.75 -15.22 11.13
CA ILE A 130 -11.45 -15.95 12.33
C ILE A 130 -11.10 -17.40 11.93
N SER A 131 -10.02 -17.94 12.47
CA SER A 131 -9.53 -19.25 12.07
C SER A 131 -10.59 -20.34 12.25
N ARG A 132 -10.55 -21.35 11.38
CA ARG A 132 -11.49 -22.48 11.43
C ARG A 132 -11.43 -23.23 12.78
N GLY A 133 -10.23 -23.37 13.36
CA GLY A 133 -10.08 -24.01 14.67
C GLY A 133 -10.84 -23.26 15.76
N GLU A 134 -10.82 -21.93 15.74
CA GLU A 134 -11.56 -21.12 16.70
C GLU A 134 -13.07 -21.22 16.48
N THR A 135 -13.56 -21.08 15.24
CA THR A 135 -15.00 -21.12 14.93
C THR A 135 -15.61 -22.50 15.18
N GLN A 136 -14.83 -23.58 15.10
CA GLN A 136 -15.28 -24.93 15.44
C GLN A 136 -15.45 -25.18 16.95
N ASN A 137 -14.60 -24.53 17.75
CA ASN A 137 -14.59 -24.71 19.22
C ASN A 137 -15.41 -23.64 19.94
N ASN A 138 -15.66 -22.50 19.33
CA ASN A 138 -16.42 -21.40 19.91
C ASN A 138 -17.60 -21.03 19.01
N THR A 139 -18.75 -21.64 19.26
CA THR A 139 -19.96 -21.43 18.47
C THR A 139 -20.53 -20.01 18.57
N ALA A 140 -20.20 -19.27 19.64
CA ALA A 140 -20.68 -17.91 19.84
C ALA A 140 -20.14 -16.94 18.76
N ILE A 141 -18.94 -17.19 18.25
CA ILE A 141 -18.30 -16.32 17.24
C ILE A 141 -18.52 -16.80 15.80
N ALA A 142 -19.04 -18.01 15.58
CA ALA A 142 -19.19 -18.59 14.25
C ALA A 142 -20.02 -17.71 13.30
N LYS A 143 -21.02 -16.99 13.82
CA LYS A 143 -21.87 -16.07 13.06
C LYS A 143 -21.29 -14.66 12.88
N GLN A 144 -20.18 -14.37 13.54
CA GLN A 144 -19.53 -13.06 13.51
C GLN A 144 -18.30 -13.03 12.60
N ASN A 145 -17.98 -14.15 11.95
CA ASN A 145 -16.86 -14.26 11.06
C ASN A 145 -17.11 -13.49 9.75
N ASN A 146 -16.03 -12.95 9.17
CA ASN A 146 -16.09 -12.45 7.81
C ASN A 146 -16.34 -13.60 6.83
N PRO A 147 -16.93 -13.33 5.66
CA PRO A 147 -17.05 -14.33 4.60
C PRO A 147 -15.69 -14.92 4.24
N ASP A 148 -15.64 -16.22 4.03
CA ASP A 148 -14.44 -16.89 3.55
C ASP A 148 -14.10 -16.40 2.14
N PRO A 149 -12.92 -15.80 1.93
CA PRO A 149 -12.51 -15.28 0.63
C PRO A 149 -11.95 -16.34 -0.31
N SER A 150 -11.84 -17.60 0.15
CA SER A 150 -11.26 -18.68 -0.65
C SER A 150 -12.07 -18.91 -1.93
N GLY A 151 -11.38 -18.94 -3.06
CA GLY A 151 -12.00 -19.19 -4.36
C GLY A 151 -12.81 -18.02 -4.94
N LEU A 152 -12.89 -16.87 -4.29
CA LEU A 152 -13.61 -15.71 -4.84
C LEU A 152 -12.83 -15.00 -5.97
N VAL A 153 -11.51 -15.21 -6.03
CA VAL A 153 -10.65 -14.64 -7.07
C VAL A 153 -9.76 -15.74 -7.64
N GLU A 154 -9.94 -16.00 -8.92
CA GLU A 154 -9.10 -16.98 -9.62
C GLU A 154 -7.76 -16.35 -10.03
N PRO A 155 -6.64 -17.09 -9.93
CA PRO A 155 -5.37 -16.63 -10.45
C PRO A 155 -5.40 -16.43 -11.96
N TRP A 156 -4.80 -15.33 -12.41
CA TRP A 156 -4.59 -15.06 -13.84
C TRP A 156 -3.70 -16.13 -14.46
N LYS A 157 -4.13 -16.68 -15.59
CA LYS A 157 -3.51 -17.84 -16.24
C LYS A 157 -2.62 -17.50 -17.46
N GLY A 158 -2.55 -16.21 -17.83
CA GLY A 158 -1.79 -15.76 -19.00
C GLY A 158 -2.64 -15.33 -20.14
#